data_ac4666ffd06cb4d1fd295ac8debe9b38
#
_entry.id   ac4666ffd06cb4d1fd295ac8debe9b38
#
_cell.length_a   1.000
_cell.length_b   1.000
_cell.length_c   1.000
_cell.angle_alpha   90.00
_cell.angle_beta   90.00
_cell.angle_gamma   90.00
#
_symmetry.space_group_name_H-M   'P 1'
#
loop_
_entity.id
_entity.type
_entity.pdbx_description
1 polymer ?
#
loop_
_entity_poly.entity_id
_entity_poly.type
_entity_poly.pdbx_seq_one_letter_code
_entity_poly.pdbx_strand_id
1 'polypeptide(L)'
;MKKFGFFLFAVLGLIACGDDNNDPAPEQHVTCSISAPAEGATVNIAEKMTIKGEATIDFGEISNVTLKVGGKAISEVTAVPFSYDYTFEANQTEGALKIELTVKGDQGTMATSEVNITLTKPEPTPEPGEGEMVDSRDNHVYKTVEIGEQTWMAENLAYLPKVNKPAAAATCEGEPL
;
A
#
# COMPACT_ATOMS: atom_id res chain seq x y z
N MET A 1 0.72 1.40 -20.99
CA MET A 1 2.05 0.78 -21.03
C MET A 1 3.06 1.86 -20.64
N LYS A 2 3.39 1.96 -19.34
CA LYS A 2 4.42 2.88 -18.84
C LYS A 2 5.72 2.10 -18.71
N LYS A 3 6.73 2.52 -19.49
CA LYS A 3 8.07 1.92 -19.51
C LYS A 3 8.81 2.31 -18.24
N PHE A 4 9.16 1.34 -17.42
CA PHE A 4 10.11 1.49 -16.31
C PHE A 4 11.50 1.73 -16.91
N GLY A 5 12.05 2.92 -16.70
CA GLY A 5 13.44 3.24 -17.06
C GLY A 5 14.38 2.70 -16.00
N PHE A 6 15.08 1.62 -16.35
CA PHE A 6 16.21 1.10 -15.59
C PHE A 6 17.41 2.02 -15.86
N PHE A 7 17.80 2.82 -14.88
CA PHE A 7 19.01 3.64 -14.99
C PHE A 7 20.22 2.79 -14.60
N LEU A 8 20.88 2.24 -15.61
CA LEU A 8 22.17 1.58 -15.48
C LEU A 8 23.27 2.64 -15.45
N PHE A 9 23.84 2.91 -14.29
CA PHE A 9 25.03 3.76 -14.17
C PHE A 9 26.25 2.91 -14.50
N ALA A 10 26.76 3.06 -15.72
CA ALA A 10 28.06 2.49 -16.13
C ALA A 10 29.17 3.43 -15.62
N VAL A 11 29.87 3.03 -14.58
CA VAL A 11 31.12 3.66 -14.15
C VAL A 11 32.25 3.11 -15.03
N LEU A 12 32.76 3.92 -15.92
CA LEU A 12 33.92 3.64 -16.74
C LEU A 12 35.17 3.88 -15.88
N GLY A 13 35.75 2.80 -15.32
CA GLY A 13 36.99 2.85 -14.59
C GLY A 13 38.16 3.07 -15.54
N LEU A 14 38.90 4.16 -15.38
CA LEU A 14 40.21 4.37 -16.00
C LEU A 14 41.25 3.47 -15.31
N ILE A 15 41.79 2.51 -16.03
CA ILE A 15 42.90 1.68 -15.56
C ILE A 15 44.17 2.55 -15.71
N ALA A 16 44.66 3.09 -14.61
CA ALA A 16 46.03 3.60 -14.49
C ALA A 16 46.91 2.48 -13.93
N CYS A 17 47.77 1.91 -14.74
CA CYS A 17 48.85 1.03 -14.29
C CYS A 17 49.87 1.86 -13.52
N GLY A 18 49.85 1.74 -12.19
CA GLY A 18 50.89 2.18 -11.27
C GLY A 18 51.08 1.06 -10.27
N ASP A 19 52.30 0.52 -10.24
CA ASP A 19 52.73 -0.60 -9.39
C ASP A 19 53.02 -0.10 -7.96
N ASP A 20 51.95 0.28 -7.26
CA ASP A 20 51.94 0.51 -5.82
C ASP A 20 50.88 -0.41 -5.21
N ASN A 21 51.29 -1.35 -4.36
CA ASN A 21 50.47 -2.31 -3.61
C ASN A 21 49.53 -1.61 -2.59
N ASN A 22 48.83 -0.58 -3.01
CA ASN A 22 47.83 0.14 -2.26
C ASN A 22 46.51 0.11 -3.03
N ASP A 23 46.09 -1.11 -3.41
CA ASP A 23 44.75 -1.33 -3.97
C ASP A 23 43.74 -0.96 -2.88
N PRO A 24 42.88 0.04 -3.05
CA PRO A 24 41.90 0.41 -2.05
C PRO A 24 41.04 -0.84 -1.74
N ALA A 25 40.86 -1.10 -0.45
CA ALA A 25 39.96 -2.19 -0.03
C ALA A 25 38.61 -2.06 -0.75
N PRO A 26 38.01 -3.15 -1.21
CA PRO A 26 36.72 -3.10 -1.89
C PRO A 26 35.69 -2.41 -0.98
N GLU A 27 34.99 -1.42 -1.54
CA GLU A 27 33.92 -0.73 -0.81
C GLU A 27 32.68 -1.62 -0.79
N GLN A 28 32.12 -1.83 0.40
CA GLN A 28 30.88 -2.58 0.60
C GLN A 28 29.69 -1.79 0.02
N HIS A 29 28.84 -2.47 -0.76
CA HIS A 29 27.60 -1.88 -1.27
C HIS A 29 26.38 -2.58 -0.66
N VAL A 30 25.50 -1.78 -0.09
CA VAL A 30 24.20 -2.21 0.44
C VAL A 30 23.11 -1.57 -0.38
N THR A 31 22.09 -2.33 -0.74
CA THR A 31 20.85 -1.79 -1.33
C THR A 31 19.66 -2.27 -0.53
N CYS A 32 18.59 -1.49 -0.49
CA CYS A 32 17.34 -1.91 0.11
C CYS A 32 16.14 -1.36 -0.66
N SER A 33 15.01 -2.03 -0.55
CA SER A 33 13.76 -1.60 -1.14
C SER A 33 12.56 -1.97 -0.29
N ILE A 34 11.53 -1.15 -0.33
CA ILE A 34 10.20 -1.45 0.18
C ILE A 34 9.36 -1.86 -1.03
N SER A 35 8.92 -3.14 -1.05
CA SER A 35 8.13 -3.69 -2.16
C SER A 35 6.61 -3.58 -1.92
N ALA A 36 6.19 -3.36 -0.69
CA ALA A 36 4.80 -3.06 -0.31
C ALA A 36 4.77 -2.19 0.96
N PRO A 37 3.83 -1.24 1.06
CA PRO A 37 2.93 -0.78 -0.01
C PRO A 37 3.67 -0.09 -1.15
N ALA A 38 3.00 0.10 -2.29
CA ALA A 38 3.56 0.86 -3.41
C ALA A 38 3.61 2.37 -3.08
N GLU A 39 4.53 3.11 -3.70
CA GLU A 39 4.56 4.58 -3.62
C GLU A 39 3.23 5.18 -4.06
N GLY A 40 2.70 6.09 -3.27
CA GLY A 40 1.41 6.75 -3.51
C GLY A 40 0.17 5.88 -3.24
N ALA A 41 0.32 4.69 -2.66
CA ALA A 41 -0.82 3.84 -2.32
C ALA A 41 -1.76 4.54 -1.32
N THR A 42 -3.06 4.27 -1.45
CA THR A 42 -4.07 4.68 -0.48
C THR A 42 -4.39 3.50 0.43
N VAL A 43 -4.33 3.71 1.74
CA VAL A 43 -4.54 2.68 2.76
C VAL A 43 -5.60 3.14 3.74
N ASN A 44 -6.58 2.27 4.01
CA ASN A 44 -7.60 2.52 5.02
C ASN A 44 -7.06 2.22 6.43
N ILE A 45 -7.15 3.17 7.34
CA ILE A 45 -6.64 3.02 8.71
C ILE A 45 -7.40 1.98 9.55
N ALA A 46 -8.60 1.56 9.13
CA ALA A 46 -9.33 0.48 9.78
C ALA A 46 -8.81 -0.92 9.41
N GLU A 47 -7.95 -1.02 8.41
CA GLU A 47 -7.37 -2.26 7.92
C GLU A 47 -5.90 -2.38 8.34
N LYS A 48 -5.38 -3.61 8.34
CA LYS A 48 -3.95 -3.84 8.53
C LYS A 48 -3.21 -3.55 7.23
N MET A 49 -2.06 -2.89 7.35
CA MET A 49 -1.18 -2.61 6.24
C MET A 49 0.01 -3.57 6.27
N THR A 50 0.15 -4.38 5.22
CA THR A 50 1.34 -5.24 5.09
C THR A 50 2.50 -4.46 4.49
N ILE A 51 3.62 -4.39 5.22
CA ILE A 51 4.88 -3.78 4.78
C ILE A 51 5.86 -4.90 4.45
N LYS A 52 6.42 -4.88 3.23
CA LYS A 52 7.44 -5.82 2.79
C LYS A 52 8.69 -5.08 2.40
N GLY A 53 9.82 -5.58 2.86
CA GLY A 53 11.12 -5.01 2.54
C GLY A 53 12.18 -6.08 2.31
N GLU A 54 13.14 -5.73 1.47
CA GLU A 54 14.27 -6.56 1.12
C GLU A 54 15.54 -5.73 1.03
N ALA A 55 16.68 -6.37 1.15
CA ALA A 55 17.98 -5.75 0.93
C ALA A 55 18.97 -6.76 0.35
N THR A 56 19.98 -6.25 -0.32
CA THR A 56 21.14 -7.01 -0.79
C THR A 56 22.42 -6.34 -0.36
N ILE A 57 23.44 -7.15 -0.17
CA ILE A 57 24.80 -6.74 0.17
C ILE A 57 25.76 -7.55 -0.71
N ASP A 58 26.79 -6.91 -1.24
CA ASP A 58 27.73 -7.55 -2.15
C ASP A 58 28.76 -8.44 -1.42
N PHE A 59 29.19 -8.02 -0.22
CA PHE A 59 30.02 -8.82 0.68
C PHE A 59 29.85 -8.35 2.14
N GLY A 60 30.24 -9.20 3.09
CA GLY A 60 30.02 -8.98 4.51
C GLY A 60 28.60 -9.33 4.95
N GLU A 61 28.12 -8.74 6.03
CA GLU A 61 26.82 -9.05 6.63
C GLU A 61 26.00 -7.77 6.89
N ILE A 62 24.68 -7.92 6.90
CA ILE A 62 23.79 -6.86 7.34
C ILE A 62 23.82 -6.82 8.87
N SER A 63 24.30 -5.73 9.41
CA SER A 63 24.49 -5.55 10.86
C SER A 63 23.27 -4.95 11.56
N ASN A 64 22.44 -4.18 10.85
CA ASN A 64 21.24 -3.57 11.42
C ASN A 64 20.17 -3.33 10.34
N VAL A 65 18.91 -3.54 10.73
CA VAL A 65 17.73 -3.20 9.95
C VAL A 65 16.83 -2.33 10.81
N THR A 66 16.37 -1.22 10.28
CA THR A 66 15.46 -0.30 10.97
C THR A 66 14.31 0.05 10.04
N LEU A 67 13.08 -0.33 10.43
CA LEU A 67 11.85 0.11 9.80
C LEU A 67 11.22 1.22 10.63
N LYS A 68 10.83 2.32 9.99
CA LYS A 68 10.05 3.39 10.62
C LYS A 68 8.76 3.61 9.86
N VAL A 69 7.68 3.82 10.60
CA VAL A 69 6.37 4.18 10.08
C VAL A 69 5.95 5.49 10.74
N GLY A 70 5.76 6.54 9.94
CA GLY A 70 5.47 7.87 10.47
C GLY A 70 6.54 8.41 11.44
N GLY A 71 7.81 8.03 11.22
CA GLY A 71 8.93 8.40 12.10
C GLY A 71 9.11 7.51 13.33
N LYS A 72 8.15 6.64 13.66
CA LYS A 72 8.22 5.70 14.80
C LYS A 72 8.91 4.41 14.35
N ALA A 73 9.96 4.00 15.06
CA ALA A 73 10.67 2.74 14.78
C ALA A 73 9.83 1.52 15.17
N ILE A 74 9.88 0.49 14.34
CA ILE A 74 9.22 -0.80 14.53
C ILE A 74 10.29 -1.78 15.03
N SER A 75 10.19 -2.17 16.29
CA SER A 75 11.19 -3.03 16.96
C SER A 75 11.13 -4.50 16.53
N GLU A 76 10.00 -4.93 15.95
CA GLU A 76 9.74 -6.30 15.53
C GLU A 76 10.45 -6.65 14.21
N VAL A 77 10.87 -5.64 13.44
CA VAL A 77 11.59 -5.83 12.19
C VAL A 77 13.09 -5.64 12.43
N THR A 78 13.82 -6.75 12.49
CA THR A 78 15.26 -6.77 12.80
C THR A 78 16.10 -7.40 11.70
N ALA A 79 15.49 -7.96 10.66
CA ALA A 79 16.17 -8.63 9.55
C ALA A 79 15.42 -8.41 8.23
N VAL A 80 16.09 -8.67 7.11
CA VAL A 80 15.54 -8.68 5.75
C VAL A 80 15.80 -10.05 5.11
N PRO A 81 14.94 -10.52 4.20
CA PRO A 81 13.65 -9.91 3.84
C PRO A 81 12.61 -10.06 4.95
N PHE A 82 11.64 -9.14 5.00
CA PHE A 82 10.54 -9.21 5.96
C PHE A 82 9.17 -8.97 5.33
N SER A 83 8.14 -9.44 6.03
CA SER A 83 6.74 -9.09 5.81
C SER A 83 6.13 -8.79 7.18
N TYR A 84 5.70 -7.57 7.41
CA TYR A 84 5.20 -7.07 8.68
C TYR A 84 3.80 -6.47 8.51
N ASP A 85 2.84 -6.91 9.33
CA ASP A 85 1.48 -6.39 9.34
C ASP A 85 1.36 -5.27 10.37
N TYR A 86 1.35 -4.04 9.88
CA TYR A 86 1.21 -2.84 10.68
C TYR A 86 -0.27 -2.57 10.98
N THR A 87 -0.59 -2.38 12.26
CA THR A 87 -1.91 -1.96 12.72
C THR A 87 -1.85 -0.50 13.16
N PHE A 88 -2.74 0.32 12.63
CA PHE A 88 -2.82 1.73 12.97
C PHE A 88 -3.36 1.94 14.39
N GLU A 89 -2.92 3.01 15.05
CA GLU A 89 -3.45 3.40 16.35
C GLU A 89 -4.88 3.96 16.18
N ALA A 90 -5.72 3.81 17.21
CA ALA A 90 -7.13 4.26 17.16
C ALA A 90 -7.30 5.77 16.89
N ASN A 91 -6.27 6.56 17.22
CA ASN A 91 -6.24 8.01 17.00
C ASN A 91 -5.47 8.42 15.73
N GLN A 92 -5.13 7.46 14.86
CA GLN A 92 -4.43 7.76 13.61
C GLN A 92 -5.25 8.73 12.77
N THR A 93 -4.58 9.78 12.28
CA THR A 93 -5.21 10.79 11.40
C THR A 93 -5.03 10.41 9.93
N GLU A 94 -5.97 10.86 9.11
CA GLU A 94 -5.85 10.79 7.66
C GLU A 94 -4.71 11.69 7.16
N GLY A 95 -4.22 11.40 5.96
CA GLY A 95 -3.20 12.18 5.29
C GLY A 95 -1.97 11.37 4.90
N ALA A 96 -0.90 12.06 4.58
CA ALA A 96 0.34 11.43 4.15
C ALA A 96 1.03 10.70 5.30
N LEU A 97 1.51 9.49 5.01
CA LEU A 97 2.34 8.70 5.92
C LEU A 97 3.60 8.24 5.18
N LYS A 98 4.75 8.47 5.80
CA LYS A 98 6.06 8.02 5.30
C LYS A 98 6.46 6.72 5.97
N ILE A 99 6.92 5.77 5.16
CA ILE A 99 7.54 4.51 5.59
C ILE A 99 9.00 4.58 5.17
N GLU A 100 9.93 4.29 6.08
CA GLU A 100 11.37 4.36 5.86
C GLU A 100 12.02 3.05 6.29
N LEU A 101 12.76 2.43 5.39
CA LEU A 101 13.61 1.27 5.67
C LEU A 101 15.07 1.69 5.56
N THR A 102 15.83 1.51 6.63
CA THR A 102 17.28 1.72 6.64
C THR A 102 17.97 0.41 6.97
N VAL A 103 18.94 0.05 6.14
CA VAL A 103 19.76 -1.16 6.30
C VAL A 103 21.22 -0.73 6.39
N LYS A 104 21.93 -1.31 7.35
CA LYS A 104 23.36 -1.03 7.60
C LYS A 104 24.17 -2.31 7.46
N GLY A 105 25.24 -2.26 6.68
CA GLY A 105 26.25 -3.30 6.61
C GLY A 105 27.22 -3.26 7.80
N ASP A 106 27.95 -4.35 8.01
CA ASP A 106 28.93 -4.52 9.09
C ASP A 106 30.15 -3.58 8.96
N GLN A 107 30.45 -3.10 7.75
CA GLN A 107 31.50 -2.11 7.50
C GLN A 107 31.00 -0.65 7.59
N GLY A 108 29.75 -0.44 7.98
CA GLY A 108 29.18 0.88 8.21
C GLY A 108 28.45 1.48 7.00
N THR A 109 28.47 0.84 5.85
CA THR A 109 27.69 1.26 4.67
C THR A 109 26.20 1.20 4.97
N MET A 110 25.45 2.18 4.49
CA MET A 110 24.00 2.30 4.74
C MET A 110 23.24 2.49 3.44
N ALA A 111 22.07 1.86 3.37
CA ALA A 111 21.06 2.10 2.33
C ALA A 111 19.74 2.48 2.99
N THR A 112 18.99 3.38 2.34
CA THR A 112 17.67 3.80 2.78
C THR A 112 16.69 3.75 1.62
N SER A 113 15.50 3.22 1.88
CA SER A 113 14.36 3.21 0.97
C SER A 113 13.18 3.87 1.65
N GLU A 114 12.45 4.72 0.94
CA GLU A 114 11.30 5.46 1.44
C GLU A 114 10.10 5.23 0.54
N VAL A 115 8.92 5.15 1.15
CA VAL A 115 7.63 5.08 0.47
C VAL A 115 6.66 6.02 1.17
N ASN A 116 5.98 6.86 0.39
CA ASN A 116 4.93 7.74 0.88
C ASN A 116 3.58 7.19 0.45
N ILE A 117 2.65 7.11 1.39
CA ILE A 117 1.29 6.63 1.18
C ILE A 117 0.29 7.66 1.68
N THR A 118 -0.98 7.50 1.30
CA THR A 118 -2.07 8.31 1.81
C THR A 118 -2.98 7.46 2.68
N LEU A 119 -3.22 7.91 3.90
CA LEU A 119 -4.15 7.28 4.83
C LEU A 119 -5.54 7.86 4.65
N THR A 120 -6.55 6.98 4.64
CA THR A 120 -7.97 7.33 4.62
C THR A 120 -8.71 6.67 5.76
N LYS A 121 -9.76 7.31 6.26
CA LYS A 121 -10.72 6.69 7.17
C LYS A 121 -11.80 5.98 6.38
N PRO A 122 -12.41 4.93 6.96
CA PRO A 122 -13.66 4.43 6.41
C PRO A 122 -14.69 5.55 6.41
N GLU A 123 -15.41 5.66 5.30
CA GLU A 123 -16.55 6.59 5.27
C GLU A 123 -17.57 6.13 6.32
N PRO A 124 -18.06 7.03 7.20
CA PRO A 124 -19.05 6.65 8.19
C PRO A 124 -20.29 6.13 7.47
N THR A 125 -20.73 4.94 7.86
CA THR A 125 -22.02 4.43 7.40
C THR A 125 -23.09 5.40 7.90
N PRO A 126 -23.93 5.97 7.02
CA PRO A 126 -25.00 6.86 7.46
C PRO A 126 -25.92 6.10 8.42
N GLU A 127 -26.25 6.72 9.55
CA GLU A 127 -27.29 6.19 10.42
C GLU A 127 -28.66 6.61 9.86
N PRO A 128 -29.62 5.67 9.74
CA PRO A 128 -30.96 6.01 9.27
C PRO A 128 -31.64 6.96 10.25
N GLY A 129 -32.21 8.02 9.72
CA GLY A 129 -33.13 8.89 10.44
C GLY A 129 -34.49 8.21 10.69
N GLU A 130 -35.37 8.89 11.44
CA GLU A 130 -36.75 8.41 11.60
C GLU A 130 -37.44 8.36 10.22
N GLY A 131 -38.01 7.23 9.85
CA GLY A 131 -38.61 7.02 8.52
C GLY A 131 -37.58 6.78 7.40
N GLU A 132 -36.40 6.32 7.75
CA GLU A 132 -35.31 6.01 6.80
C GLU A 132 -34.71 4.62 7.05
N MET A 133 -34.12 4.04 6.01
CA MET A 133 -33.40 2.78 6.04
C MET A 133 -32.13 2.90 5.21
N VAL A 134 -31.02 2.40 5.74
CA VAL A 134 -29.74 2.34 5.01
C VAL A 134 -29.58 0.98 4.34
N ASP A 135 -29.30 0.97 3.04
CA ASP A 135 -28.86 -0.23 2.34
C ASP A 135 -27.36 -0.47 2.61
N SER A 136 -27.04 -1.51 3.35
CA SER A 136 -25.67 -1.85 3.71
C SER A 136 -24.77 -2.25 2.53
N ARG A 137 -25.32 -2.41 1.32
CA ARG A 137 -24.60 -2.80 0.10
C ARG A 137 -23.92 -1.63 -0.58
N ASP A 138 -24.51 -0.42 -0.48
CA ASP A 138 -24.02 0.79 -1.13
C ASP A 138 -24.14 2.05 -0.25
N ASN A 139 -24.57 1.90 1.00
CA ASN A 139 -24.83 2.96 1.97
C ASN A 139 -25.89 4.00 1.51
N HIS A 140 -26.73 3.63 0.55
CA HIS A 140 -27.82 4.49 0.13
C HIS A 140 -28.92 4.56 1.21
N VAL A 141 -29.40 5.76 1.48
CA VAL A 141 -30.50 5.99 2.45
C VAL A 141 -31.80 6.05 1.71
N TYR A 142 -32.73 5.13 2.00
CA TYR A 142 -34.07 5.08 1.46
C TYR A 142 -35.09 5.60 2.48
N LYS A 143 -36.05 6.36 2.01
CA LYS A 143 -37.21 6.73 2.83
C LYS A 143 -38.09 5.53 3.06
N THR A 144 -38.65 5.43 4.25
CA THR A 144 -39.59 4.38 4.63
C THR A 144 -40.92 4.97 5.11
N VAL A 145 -41.97 4.20 5.05
CA VAL A 145 -43.29 4.55 5.56
C VAL A 145 -43.85 3.36 6.35
N GLU A 146 -44.47 3.64 7.47
CA GLU A 146 -45.19 2.63 8.26
C GLU A 146 -46.62 2.50 7.74
N ILE A 147 -47.03 1.27 7.44
CA ILE A 147 -48.40 0.91 7.04
C ILE A 147 -48.85 -0.23 7.95
N GLY A 148 -49.66 0.10 8.95
CA GLY A 148 -50.03 -0.83 10.02
C GLY A 148 -48.81 -1.14 10.90
N GLU A 149 -48.44 -2.43 11.03
CA GLU A 149 -47.27 -2.89 11.81
C GLU A 149 -46.05 -3.17 10.92
N GLN A 150 -46.06 -2.72 9.67
CA GLN A 150 -45.00 -3.01 8.70
C GLN A 150 -44.36 -1.73 8.18
N THR A 151 -43.03 -1.77 8.07
CA THR A 151 -42.24 -0.70 7.46
C THR A 151 -41.99 -1.04 5.98
N TRP A 152 -42.34 -0.12 5.09
CA TRP A 152 -42.19 -0.26 3.63
C TRP A 152 -41.26 0.80 3.11
N MET A 153 -40.54 0.48 2.01
CA MET A 153 -39.79 1.48 1.27
C MET A 153 -40.76 2.46 0.58
N ALA A 154 -40.53 3.77 0.78
CA ALA A 154 -41.32 4.83 0.17
C ALA A 154 -40.81 5.19 -1.24
N GLU A 155 -39.71 4.61 -1.67
CA GLU A 155 -39.07 4.84 -2.96
C GLU A 155 -38.50 3.54 -3.56
N ASN A 156 -38.21 3.57 -4.87
CA ASN A 156 -37.70 2.39 -5.57
C ASN A 156 -36.27 2.07 -5.18
N LEU A 157 -35.95 0.76 -5.07
CA LEU A 157 -34.59 0.29 -4.85
C LEU A 157 -33.66 0.75 -6.00
N ALA A 158 -32.63 1.53 -5.68
CA ALA A 158 -31.66 2.04 -6.66
C ALA A 158 -30.38 1.18 -6.75
N TYR A 159 -30.17 0.25 -5.82
CA TYR A 159 -28.99 -0.60 -5.81
C TYR A 159 -28.91 -1.45 -7.09
N LEU A 160 -27.83 -1.25 -7.85
CA LEU A 160 -27.46 -2.06 -9.01
C LEU A 160 -26.28 -2.96 -8.62
N PRO A 161 -26.49 -4.26 -8.41
CA PRO A 161 -25.38 -5.16 -8.13
C PRO A 161 -24.41 -5.18 -9.32
N LYS A 162 -23.11 -5.20 -9.07
CA LYS A 162 -22.09 -5.43 -10.12
C LYS A 162 -22.29 -6.83 -10.67
N VAL A 163 -23.13 -6.98 -11.66
CA VAL A 163 -23.22 -8.22 -12.44
C VAL A 163 -21.95 -8.31 -13.28
N ASN A 164 -21.15 -9.35 -13.07
CA ASN A 164 -20.12 -9.72 -14.03
C ASN A 164 -20.83 -10.03 -15.34
N LYS A 165 -20.77 -9.08 -16.27
CA LYS A 165 -21.38 -9.23 -17.59
C LYS A 165 -20.78 -10.48 -18.25
N PRO A 166 -21.52 -11.55 -18.53
CA PRO A 166 -21.00 -12.61 -19.37
C PRO A 166 -20.66 -11.99 -20.74
N ALA A 167 -19.62 -12.51 -21.39
CA ALA A 167 -19.01 -11.95 -22.60
C ALA A 167 -19.92 -11.92 -23.85
N ALA A 168 -21.19 -12.21 -23.72
CA ALA A 168 -22.18 -12.09 -24.79
C ALA A 168 -23.40 -11.33 -24.28
N ALA A 169 -23.60 -10.13 -24.80
CA ALA A 169 -24.85 -9.42 -24.66
C ALA A 169 -25.96 -10.24 -25.40
N ALA A 170 -26.88 -10.81 -24.64
CA ALA A 170 -28.14 -11.23 -25.24
C ALA A 170 -28.90 -9.94 -25.61
N THR A 171 -28.90 -9.59 -26.87
CA THR A 171 -29.85 -8.63 -27.43
C THR A 171 -31.22 -9.28 -27.40
N CYS A 172 -32.08 -8.82 -26.50
CA CYS A 172 -33.51 -9.09 -26.68
C CYS A 172 -33.99 -8.25 -27.87
N GLU A 173 -33.86 -8.77 -29.07
CA GLU A 173 -34.61 -8.24 -30.20
C GLU A 173 -36.07 -8.66 -29.98
N GLY A 174 -36.91 -7.70 -29.59
CA GLY A 174 -38.37 -7.87 -29.61
C GLY A 174 -38.82 -7.94 -31.04
N GLU A 175 -39.34 -9.08 -31.46
CA GLU A 175 -40.09 -9.13 -32.70
C GLU A 175 -41.37 -8.30 -32.56
N PRO A 176 -41.68 -7.43 -33.54
CA PRO A 176 -42.99 -6.77 -33.59
C PRO A 176 -44.08 -7.78 -33.96
N LEU A 177 -45.19 -7.73 -33.26
CA LEU A 177 -46.42 -8.44 -33.55
C LEU A 177 -47.06 -7.90 -34.85
#